data_69bdcab184d456a07184b3c4489beadd
#
_entry.id   69bdcab184d456a07184b3c4489beadd
#
_cell.length_a   1.000
_cell.length_b   1.000
_cell.length_c   1.000
_cell.angle_alpha   90.00
_cell.angle_beta   90.00
_cell.angle_gamma   90.00
#
_symmetry.space_group_name_H-M   'P 1'
#
loop_
_entity.id
_entity.type
_entity.pdbx_description
1 polymer ?
#
loop_
_entity_poly.entity_id
_entity_poly.type
_entity_poly.pdbx_seq_one_letter_code
_entity_poly.pdbx_strand_id
1 'polypeptide(L)'
;TVDAQGRLTAASSGTAGAGYTALLAATGPSSGSITVANNASKYQAFVSAGGGGPGGNRPGGHNGGTGGSGAFGFWTGNTTGGTTYPYSIGGHGNAGSSPVNTNGNPGNSGGNTNITNLMTVNGGGGGNGANPQPGNTGSSGNASPSATINNFSRRAYFANTVNTGGVGSGGSAGQPSNPGTPGAIYFLSNEG
;
A
#
# COMPACT_ATOMS: atom_id res chain seq x y z
N THR A 1 47.60 -7.41 2.47
CA THR A 1 48.82 -7.96 3.01
C THR A 1 49.90 -6.88 3.10
N VAL A 2 50.80 -6.98 4.05
CA VAL A 2 51.93 -6.08 4.20
C VAL A 2 53.25 -6.91 4.09
N ASP A 3 54.29 -6.30 3.57
CA ASP A 3 55.63 -6.93 3.54
C ASP A 3 56.34 -6.86 4.90
N ALA A 4 57.53 -7.48 4.98
CA ALA A 4 58.32 -7.50 6.21
C ALA A 4 58.76 -6.09 6.69
N GLN A 5 58.70 -5.09 5.84
CA GLN A 5 59.00 -3.69 6.15
C GLN A 5 57.73 -2.90 6.50
N GLY A 6 56.55 -3.54 6.60
CA GLY A 6 55.27 -2.91 6.93
C GLY A 6 54.62 -2.15 5.77
N ARG A 7 55.11 -2.31 4.53
CA ARG A 7 54.49 -1.66 3.35
C ARG A 7 53.31 -2.47 2.85
N LEU A 8 52.25 -1.80 2.43
CA LEU A 8 51.05 -2.43 1.87
C LEU A 8 51.40 -3.05 0.49
N THR A 9 51.42 -4.37 0.41
CA THR A 9 51.75 -5.13 -0.81
C THR A 9 50.51 -5.54 -1.60
N ALA A 10 49.35 -5.65 -0.93
CA ALA A 10 48.04 -5.86 -1.59
C ALA A 10 46.96 -5.26 -0.70
N ALA A 11 46.17 -4.38 -1.28
CA ALA A 11 44.89 -3.94 -0.74
C ALA A 11 43.80 -4.61 -1.58
N SER A 12 42.94 -5.39 -0.95
CA SER A 12 41.62 -5.65 -1.55
C SER A 12 40.71 -4.51 -1.04
N SER A 13 40.14 -3.74 -1.94
CA SER A 13 38.96 -2.98 -1.58
C SER A 13 37.93 -3.99 -1.07
N GLY A 14 37.55 -3.90 0.22
CA GLY A 14 36.39 -4.61 0.68
C GLY A 14 35.24 -4.26 -0.29
N THR A 15 34.45 -5.25 -0.71
CA THR A 15 33.26 -4.99 -1.49
C THR A 15 32.48 -3.94 -0.72
N ALA A 16 32.32 -2.75 -1.29
CA ALA A 16 31.41 -1.76 -0.72
C ALA A 16 30.09 -2.49 -0.51
N GLY A 17 29.57 -2.48 0.71
CA GLY A 17 28.35 -3.24 1.03
C GLY A 17 27.32 -2.95 -0.05
N ALA A 18 26.89 -3.98 -0.75
CA ALA A 18 26.05 -3.81 -1.92
C ALA A 18 24.80 -3.02 -1.55
N GLY A 19 24.65 -1.88 -2.19
CA GLY A 19 23.47 -1.02 -2.03
C GLY A 19 22.19 -1.77 -2.43
N TYR A 20 21.05 -1.26 -2.01
CA TYR A 20 19.78 -1.76 -2.49
C TYR A 20 19.42 -1.12 -3.82
N THR A 21 19.05 -1.92 -4.81
CA THR A 21 18.58 -1.47 -6.12
C THR A 21 17.07 -1.66 -6.20
N ALA A 22 16.37 -0.63 -6.69
CA ALA A 22 14.93 -0.71 -6.90
C ALA A 22 14.62 -1.62 -8.10
N LEU A 23 13.85 -2.69 -7.86
CA LEU A 23 13.39 -3.62 -8.88
C LEU A 23 11.97 -3.30 -9.34
N LEU A 24 11.16 -2.70 -8.48
CA LEU A 24 9.81 -2.28 -8.79
C LEU A 24 9.47 -0.99 -8.05
N ALA A 25 8.88 -0.04 -8.78
CA ALA A 25 8.20 1.13 -8.24
C ALA A 25 6.90 1.28 -9.03
N ALA A 26 5.79 0.78 -8.48
CA ALA A 26 4.52 0.74 -9.20
C ALA A 26 3.36 1.13 -8.29
N THR A 27 2.33 1.73 -8.90
CA THR A 27 1.03 2.01 -8.29
C THR A 27 -0.05 1.20 -9.01
N GLY A 28 -1.13 0.89 -8.29
CA GLY A 28 -2.21 0.07 -8.81
C GLY A 28 -3.32 0.85 -9.52
N PRO A 29 -4.31 0.11 -10.05
CA PRO A 29 -4.30 -1.35 -10.08
C PRO A 29 -3.35 -1.91 -11.13
N SER A 30 -2.49 -2.83 -10.74
CA SER A 30 -1.57 -3.52 -11.65
C SER A 30 -1.14 -4.88 -11.10
N SER A 31 -0.59 -5.72 -11.95
CA SER A 31 -0.01 -7.02 -11.56
C SER A 31 1.19 -7.37 -12.44
N GLY A 32 2.05 -8.23 -11.93
CA GLY A 32 3.25 -8.64 -12.63
C GLY A 32 4.13 -9.54 -11.78
N SER A 33 5.41 -9.54 -12.06
CA SER A 33 6.42 -10.32 -11.33
C SER A 33 7.67 -9.49 -11.09
N ILE A 34 8.29 -9.71 -9.93
CA ILE A 34 9.58 -9.14 -9.55
C ILE A 34 10.59 -10.28 -9.52
N THR A 35 11.65 -10.21 -10.32
CA THR A 35 12.75 -11.19 -10.27
C THR A 35 13.96 -10.52 -9.64
N VAL A 36 14.45 -11.06 -8.53
CA VAL A 36 15.66 -10.57 -7.86
C VAL A 36 16.91 -11.01 -8.61
N ALA A 37 17.97 -10.20 -8.56
CA ALA A 37 19.24 -10.53 -9.18
C ALA A 37 19.80 -11.87 -8.65
N ASN A 38 20.58 -12.59 -9.48
CA ASN A 38 21.11 -13.91 -9.12
C ASN A 38 22.02 -13.91 -7.88
N ASN A 39 22.61 -12.77 -7.57
CA ASN A 39 23.48 -12.56 -6.41
C ASN A 39 22.75 -11.91 -5.22
N ALA A 40 21.47 -11.60 -5.33
CA ALA A 40 20.71 -11.01 -4.24
C ALA A 40 20.48 -12.00 -3.10
N SER A 41 20.63 -11.53 -1.88
CA SER A 41 20.40 -12.29 -0.66
C SER A 41 19.38 -11.66 0.29
N LYS A 42 19.03 -10.39 0.06
CA LYS A 42 18.09 -9.62 0.90
C LYS A 42 17.17 -8.76 0.04
N TYR A 43 15.99 -8.48 0.58
CA TYR A 43 15.04 -7.53 0.00
C TYR A 43 14.49 -6.54 1.03
N GLN A 44 13.99 -5.44 0.51
CA GLN A 44 13.15 -4.47 1.23
C GLN A 44 11.90 -4.21 0.40
N ALA A 45 10.76 -4.13 1.04
CA ALA A 45 9.49 -3.84 0.38
C ALA A 45 8.67 -2.82 1.17
N PHE A 46 8.26 -1.76 0.51
CA PHE A 46 7.24 -0.81 0.96
C PHE A 46 5.97 -1.13 0.20
N VAL A 47 4.90 -1.42 0.91
CA VAL A 47 3.64 -1.88 0.29
C VAL A 47 2.48 -1.13 0.91
N SER A 48 1.59 -0.62 0.08
CA SER A 48 0.30 -0.06 0.50
C SER A 48 -0.84 -0.67 -0.30
N ALA A 49 -1.98 -0.87 0.34
CA ALA A 49 -3.20 -1.29 -0.33
C ALA A 49 -4.06 -0.09 -0.74
N GLY A 50 -5.07 -0.31 -1.55
CA GLY A 50 -5.98 0.74 -1.99
C GLY A 50 -6.84 1.29 -0.87
N GLY A 51 -7.09 2.60 -0.86
CA GLY A 51 -8.05 3.24 0.01
C GLY A 51 -9.49 3.01 -0.45
N GLY A 52 -10.44 2.94 0.48
CA GLY A 52 -11.86 2.82 0.19
C GLY A 52 -12.44 4.11 -0.40
N GLY A 53 -13.52 3.98 -1.16
CA GLY A 53 -14.27 5.11 -1.69
C GLY A 53 -15.23 5.73 -0.67
N PRO A 54 -15.60 7.01 -0.80
CA PRO A 54 -16.56 7.64 0.07
C PRO A 54 -17.98 7.15 -0.25
N GLY A 55 -18.87 7.23 0.72
CA GLY A 55 -20.29 7.03 0.49
C GLY A 55 -20.92 8.16 -0.35
N GLY A 56 -21.99 7.83 -1.04
CA GLY A 56 -22.77 8.78 -1.82
C GLY A 56 -23.51 9.80 -0.94
N ASN A 57 -23.65 11.00 -1.46
CA ASN A 57 -24.39 12.07 -0.81
C ASN A 57 -25.92 11.92 -1.06
N ARG A 58 -26.70 12.64 -0.25
CA ARG A 58 -28.13 12.79 -0.44
C ARG A 58 -28.51 14.27 -0.63
N PRO A 59 -29.51 14.59 -1.48
CA PRO A 59 -30.02 15.94 -1.57
C PRO A 59 -30.46 16.48 -0.19
N GLY A 60 -30.28 17.76 0.03
CA GLY A 60 -30.55 18.41 1.32
C GLY A 60 -29.34 18.64 2.18
N GLY A 61 -28.12 18.47 1.62
CA GLY A 61 -26.87 18.80 2.30
C GLY A 61 -26.29 17.66 3.16
N HIS A 62 -26.78 16.43 3.01
CA HIS A 62 -26.27 15.27 3.73
C HIS A 62 -25.14 14.62 2.97
N ASN A 63 -23.96 14.54 3.58
CA ASN A 63 -22.79 13.91 2.98
C ASN A 63 -22.70 12.42 3.36
N GLY A 64 -22.21 11.61 2.41
CA GLY A 64 -21.80 10.24 2.72
C GLY A 64 -20.60 10.22 3.67
N GLY A 65 -20.28 9.07 4.20
CA GLY A 65 -19.08 8.86 5.02
C GLY A 65 -17.80 8.81 4.16
N THR A 66 -16.67 9.19 4.74
CA THR A 66 -15.36 9.04 4.09
C THR A 66 -14.98 7.58 3.94
N GLY A 67 -14.21 7.24 2.91
CA GLY A 67 -13.58 5.92 2.79
C GLY A 67 -12.47 5.73 3.82
N GLY A 68 -12.21 4.49 4.19
CA GLY A 68 -11.09 4.13 5.07
C GLY A 68 -9.77 4.04 4.29
N SER A 69 -8.64 4.28 4.96
CA SER A 69 -7.32 4.08 4.37
C SER A 69 -6.98 2.60 4.25
N GLY A 70 -6.28 2.21 3.18
CA GLY A 70 -5.67 0.91 3.05
C GLY A 70 -4.51 0.73 4.04
N ALA A 71 -4.16 -0.52 4.33
CA ALA A 71 -2.99 -0.82 5.14
C ALA A 71 -1.71 -0.45 4.39
N PHE A 72 -0.68 -0.10 5.17
CA PHE A 72 0.67 0.16 4.69
C PHE A 72 1.66 -0.61 5.55
N GLY A 73 2.76 -1.05 4.95
CA GLY A 73 3.81 -1.73 5.69
C GLY A 73 5.16 -1.67 4.99
N PHE A 74 6.20 -1.90 5.80
CA PHE A 74 7.58 -2.02 5.36
C PHE A 74 8.15 -3.34 5.87
N TRP A 75 8.83 -4.07 5.01
CA TRP A 75 9.49 -5.34 5.34
C TRP A 75 10.90 -5.40 4.82
N THR A 76 11.70 -6.15 5.55
CA THR A 76 13.01 -6.60 5.10
C THR A 76 13.12 -8.09 5.33
N GLY A 77 13.77 -8.80 4.44
CA GLY A 77 13.93 -10.25 4.57
C GLY A 77 15.09 -10.78 3.73
N ASN A 78 15.33 -12.07 3.90
CA ASN A 78 16.27 -12.77 3.05
C ASN A 78 15.56 -13.27 1.78
N THR A 79 16.30 -13.36 0.70
CA THR A 79 15.85 -13.93 -0.58
C THR A 79 16.94 -14.84 -1.13
N THR A 80 16.58 -15.66 -2.11
CA THR A 80 17.55 -16.39 -2.92
C THR A 80 17.64 -15.74 -4.27
N GLY A 81 18.86 -15.53 -4.78
CA GLY A 81 19.05 -14.94 -6.10
C GLY A 81 18.27 -15.68 -7.19
N GLY A 82 17.76 -14.96 -8.14
CA GLY A 82 16.91 -15.47 -9.23
C GLY A 82 15.48 -15.77 -8.83
N THR A 83 15.08 -15.62 -7.55
CA THR A 83 13.69 -15.84 -7.13
C THR A 83 12.76 -14.83 -7.79
N THR A 84 11.62 -15.32 -8.26
CA THR A 84 10.55 -14.49 -8.84
C THR A 84 9.35 -14.43 -7.90
N TYR A 85 8.91 -13.23 -7.59
CA TYR A 85 7.75 -12.92 -6.75
C TYR A 85 6.62 -12.33 -7.59
N PRO A 86 5.54 -13.08 -7.88
CA PRO A 86 4.34 -12.50 -8.46
C PRO A 86 3.72 -11.47 -7.51
N TYR A 87 3.16 -10.40 -8.07
CA TYR A 87 2.49 -9.37 -7.29
C TYR A 87 1.18 -8.92 -7.92
N SER A 88 0.30 -8.39 -7.09
CA SER A 88 -0.87 -7.62 -7.50
C SER A 88 -1.04 -6.40 -6.60
N ILE A 89 -1.34 -5.25 -7.20
CA ILE A 89 -1.55 -3.99 -6.48
C ILE A 89 -3.03 -3.63 -6.57
N GLY A 90 -3.65 -3.42 -5.41
CA GLY A 90 -5.06 -3.10 -5.30
C GLY A 90 -5.41 -1.70 -5.84
N GLY A 91 -6.54 -1.61 -6.51
CA GLY A 91 -7.13 -0.34 -6.91
C GLY A 91 -7.79 0.38 -5.73
N HIS A 92 -8.14 1.63 -5.94
CA HIS A 92 -8.98 2.38 -5.00
C HIS A 92 -10.43 1.88 -5.01
N GLY A 93 -11.16 2.14 -3.94
CA GLY A 93 -12.62 2.00 -3.91
C GLY A 93 -13.31 3.17 -4.62
N ASN A 94 -14.32 2.86 -5.40
CA ASN A 94 -15.14 3.88 -6.06
C ASN A 94 -16.09 4.56 -5.06
N ALA A 95 -16.43 5.82 -5.32
CA ALA A 95 -17.44 6.54 -4.56
C ALA A 95 -18.82 5.88 -4.74
N GLY A 96 -19.61 5.90 -3.68
CA GLY A 96 -21.02 5.54 -3.74
C GLY A 96 -21.81 6.54 -4.58
N SER A 97 -22.82 6.08 -5.30
CA SER A 97 -23.70 6.97 -6.07
C SER A 97 -24.58 7.82 -5.17
N SER A 98 -24.94 9.00 -5.66
CA SER A 98 -25.80 9.99 -4.99
C SER A 98 -27.13 10.12 -5.74
N PRO A 99 -28.08 9.19 -5.57
CA PRO A 99 -29.34 9.23 -6.31
C PRO A 99 -30.23 10.39 -5.83
N VAL A 100 -31.06 10.89 -6.74
CA VAL A 100 -32.01 11.97 -6.43
C VAL A 100 -33.17 11.43 -5.58
N ASN A 101 -33.47 12.10 -4.46
CA ASN A 101 -34.57 11.78 -3.54
C ASN A 101 -34.49 10.47 -2.75
N THR A 102 -33.35 9.79 -2.75
CA THR A 102 -33.09 8.56 -1.94
C THR A 102 -31.80 8.67 -1.16
N ASN A 103 -31.51 7.66 -0.34
CA ASN A 103 -30.25 7.58 0.38
C ASN A 103 -29.08 7.47 -0.59
N GLY A 104 -27.94 8.04 -0.20
CA GLY A 104 -26.69 7.75 -0.87
C GLY A 104 -26.32 6.27 -0.73
N ASN A 105 -25.69 5.71 -1.76
CA ASN A 105 -25.16 4.34 -1.69
C ASN A 105 -23.79 4.31 -0.99
N PRO A 106 -23.42 3.20 -0.33
CA PRO A 106 -22.08 3.06 0.22
C PRO A 106 -21.02 3.10 -0.88
N GLY A 107 -19.84 3.60 -0.54
CA GLY A 107 -18.64 3.48 -1.38
C GLY A 107 -18.09 2.05 -1.35
N ASN A 108 -17.27 1.72 -2.32
CA ASN A 108 -16.61 0.42 -2.39
C ASN A 108 -15.32 0.39 -1.54
N SER A 109 -14.98 -0.78 -1.04
CA SER A 109 -13.66 -1.00 -0.42
C SER A 109 -12.53 -0.89 -1.45
N GLY A 110 -11.37 -0.46 -1.00
CA GLY A 110 -10.14 -0.55 -1.77
C GLY A 110 -9.68 -1.99 -1.93
N GLY A 111 -8.89 -2.25 -2.97
CA GLY A 111 -8.32 -3.57 -3.24
C GLY A 111 -7.10 -3.89 -2.36
N ASN A 112 -6.90 -5.15 -2.06
CA ASN A 112 -5.70 -5.63 -1.38
C ASN A 112 -4.48 -5.56 -2.30
N THR A 113 -3.31 -5.33 -1.72
CA THR A 113 -2.03 -5.47 -2.41
C THR A 113 -1.29 -6.68 -1.87
N ASN A 114 -0.75 -7.49 -2.77
CA ASN A 114 -0.12 -8.76 -2.45
C ASN A 114 1.23 -8.89 -3.18
N ILE A 115 2.23 -9.43 -2.47
CA ILE A 115 3.43 -10.03 -3.07
C ILE A 115 3.40 -11.50 -2.66
N THR A 116 3.20 -12.39 -3.63
CA THR A 116 2.99 -13.81 -3.38
C THR A 116 4.11 -14.42 -2.55
N ASN A 117 3.75 -15.22 -1.56
CA ASN A 117 4.64 -15.85 -0.57
C ASN A 117 5.38 -14.88 0.37
N LEU A 118 5.22 -13.57 0.23
CA LEU A 118 5.83 -12.61 1.13
C LEU A 118 4.79 -11.94 2.02
N MET A 119 3.80 -11.25 1.44
CA MET A 119 2.89 -10.43 2.22
C MET A 119 1.59 -10.09 1.51
N THR A 120 0.58 -9.78 2.31
CA THR A 120 -0.68 -9.16 1.86
C THR A 120 -0.99 -7.99 2.77
N VAL A 121 -1.34 -6.86 2.19
CA VAL A 121 -1.89 -5.69 2.88
C VAL A 121 -3.32 -5.45 2.41
N ASN A 122 -4.23 -5.17 3.35
CA ASN A 122 -5.65 -5.10 3.08
C ASN A 122 -6.10 -3.69 2.68
N GLY A 123 -7.03 -3.61 1.75
CA GLY A 123 -7.66 -2.35 1.34
C GLY A 123 -8.52 -1.73 2.43
N GLY A 124 -8.71 -0.43 2.37
CA GLY A 124 -9.59 0.31 3.27
C GLY A 124 -11.06 0.08 2.97
N GLY A 125 -11.92 0.14 3.98
CA GLY A 125 -13.37 -0.01 3.82
C GLY A 125 -14.02 1.18 3.10
N GLY A 126 -15.10 0.94 2.38
CA GLY A 126 -15.93 2.01 1.80
C GLY A 126 -16.69 2.78 2.89
N GLY A 127 -16.91 4.07 2.67
CA GLY A 127 -17.78 4.91 3.51
C GLY A 127 -19.25 4.59 3.28
N ASN A 128 -20.09 4.73 4.32
CA ASN A 128 -21.52 4.55 4.18
C ASN A 128 -22.18 5.72 3.45
N GLY A 129 -23.25 5.45 2.72
CA GLY A 129 -24.05 6.47 2.07
C GLY A 129 -24.81 7.33 3.09
N ALA A 130 -25.17 8.54 2.68
CA ALA A 130 -25.99 9.45 3.49
C ALA A 130 -27.39 8.87 3.71
N ASN A 131 -27.94 9.12 4.91
CA ASN A 131 -29.15 8.53 5.47
C ASN A 131 -30.32 9.53 5.45
N PRO A 132 -31.63 9.13 5.48
CA PRO A 132 -32.76 10.04 5.37
C PRO A 132 -32.97 10.96 6.57
N GLN A 133 -32.34 10.72 7.70
CA GLN A 133 -32.52 11.55 8.88
C GLN A 133 -31.79 12.90 8.72
N PRO A 134 -32.43 14.02 9.06
CA PRO A 134 -31.76 15.32 9.06
C PRO A 134 -30.51 15.31 9.93
N GLY A 135 -29.37 15.74 9.38
CA GLY A 135 -28.11 15.83 10.09
C GLY A 135 -27.26 14.54 10.16
N ASN A 136 -27.75 13.40 9.64
CA ASN A 136 -26.94 12.18 9.61
C ASN A 136 -26.07 12.13 8.39
N THR A 137 -24.75 12.23 8.59
CA THR A 137 -23.75 11.84 7.61
C THR A 137 -23.54 10.33 7.67
N GLY A 138 -23.12 9.72 6.56
CA GLY A 138 -22.72 8.32 6.55
C GLY A 138 -21.49 8.12 7.47
N SER A 139 -21.37 6.96 8.08
CA SER A 139 -20.16 6.63 8.84
C SER A 139 -18.98 6.40 7.90
N SER A 140 -17.77 6.78 8.36
CA SER A 140 -16.54 6.51 7.61
C SER A 140 -16.31 5.01 7.45
N GLY A 141 -15.68 4.63 6.35
CA GLY A 141 -15.16 3.28 6.17
C GLY A 141 -14.04 2.98 7.17
N ASN A 142 -13.88 1.71 7.50
CA ASN A 142 -12.81 1.29 8.38
C ASN A 142 -11.46 1.39 7.68
N ALA A 143 -10.48 2.02 8.33
CA ALA A 143 -9.08 1.84 7.95
C ALA A 143 -8.69 0.37 8.17
N SER A 144 -7.90 -0.18 7.26
CA SER A 144 -7.41 -1.54 7.42
C SER A 144 -6.07 -1.54 8.15
N PRO A 145 -6.03 -1.87 9.45
CA PRO A 145 -4.79 -1.82 10.22
C PRO A 145 -3.92 -3.05 10.07
N SER A 146 -4.33 -4.08 9.32
CA SER A 146 -3.64 -5.35 9.33
C SER A 146 -2.95 -5.67 8.01
N ALA A 147 -1.74 -6.19 8.13
CA ALA A 147 -1.02 -6.84 7.06
C ALA A 147 -0.69 -8.28 7.49
N THR A 148 -0.92 -9.24 6.60
CA THR A 148 -0.49 -10.63 6.80
C THR A 148 0.87 -10.80 6.16
N ILE A 149 1.86 -11.19 6.95
CA ILE A 149 3.24 -11.45 6.51
C ILE A 149 3.48 -12.96 6.65
N ASN A 150 3.76 -13.61 5.53
CA ASN A 150 4.18 -15.02 5.55
C ASN A 150 5.66 -15.08 5.97
N ASN A 151 5.94 -15.60 7.17
CA ASN A 151 7.24 -15.84 7.78
C ASN A 151 7.89 -14.74 8.64
N PHE A 152 7.21 -13.64 9.01
CA PHE A 152 7.77 -12.73 10.00
C PHE A 152 6.71 -12.06 10.88
N SER A 153 6.84 -12.26 12.22
CA SER A 153 6.09 -11.52 13.25
C SER A 153 6.66 -10.13 13.45
N ARG A 154 6.59 -9.23 12.46
CA ARG A 154 6.85 -7.82 12.70
C ARG A 154 5.58 -7.02 12.49
N ARG A 155 5.27 -6.17 13.48
CA ARG A 155 4.18 -5.20 13.40
C ARG A 155 4.38 -4.34 12.15
N ALA A 156 3.40 -4.35 11.26
CA ALA A 156 3.33 -3.37 10.20
C ALA A 156 3.25 -1.98 10.84
N TYR A 157 4.11 -1.07 10.45
CA TYR A 157 4.02 0.33 10.85
C TYR A 157 2.88 0.96 10.05
N PHE A 158 1.82 1.35 10.77
CA PHE A 158 0.68 2.00 10.16
C PHE A 158 0.95 3.50 10.08
N ALA A 159 1.07 4.01 8.88
CA ALA A 159 0.89 5.43 8.67
C ALA A 159 -0.62 5.71 8.70
N ASN A 160 -1.09 6.22 9.82
CA ASN A 160 -2.42 6.81 9.93
C ASN A 160 -2.38 8.17 9.20
N THR A 161 -2.26 8.15 7.87
CA THR A 161 -2.30 9.37 7.09
C THR A 161 -3.74 9.74 6.80
N VAL A 162 -4.24 10.58 7.64
CA VAL A 162 -5.41 11.38 7.40
C VAL A 162 -5.30 12.04 6.01
N ASN A 163 -6.13 11.58 5.07
CA ASN A 163 -6.70 12.34 3.95
C ASN A 163 -5.77 13.30 3.16
N THR A 164 -4.54 12.93 2.89
CA THR A 164 -3.59 13.80 2.19
C THR A 164 -3.36 13.46 0.71
N GLY A 165 -4.20 12.62 0.10
CA GLY A 165 -4.07 12.26 -1.32
C GLY A 165 -2.89 11.35 -1.65
N GLY A 166 -2.22 10.77 -0.64
CA GLY A 166 -1.15 9.78 -0.83
C GLY A 166 -1.68 8.39 -1.20
N VAL A 167 -0.80 7.51 -1.66
CA VAL A 167 -1.14 6.11 -1.98
C VAL A 167 -1.86 5.43 -0.81
N GLY A 168 -2.94 4.71 -1.10
CA GLY A 168 -3.74 4.01 -0.10
C GLY A 168 -4.67 4.90 0.73
N SER A 169 -4.74 6.21 0.48
CA SER A 169 -5.67 7.09 1.20
C SER A 169 -7.12 6.76 0.91
N GLY A 170 -7.98 6.85 1.91
CA GLY A 170 -9.43 6.77 1.75
C GLY A 170 -9.98 7.98 0.97
N GLY A 171 -11.10 7.79 0.28
CA GLY A 171 -11.78 8.87 -0.44
C GLY A 171 -12.45 9.85 0.52
N SER A 172 -12.55 11.11 0.10
CA SER A 172 -13.23 12.17 0.86
C SER A 172 -14.70 12.30 0.48
N ALA A 173 -15.55 12.47 1.51
CA ALA A 173 -16.95 12.83 1.31
C ALA A 173 -17.07 14.32 1.02
N GLY A 174 -18.13 14.71 0.31
CA GLY A 174 -18.43 16.10 -0.05
C GLY A 174 -18.85 16.22 -1.50
N GLN A 175 -18.95 17.44 -1.99
CA GLN A 175 -19.27 17.74 -3.39
C GLN A 175 -18.11 18.51 -4.02
N PRO A 176 -17.43 17.97 -5.04
CA PRO A 176 -17.51 16.59 -5.53
C PRO A 176 -16.84 15.60 -4.58
N SER A 177 -17.38 14.36 -4.53
CA SER A 177 -16.74 13.28 -3.78
C SER A 177 -15.51 12.77 -4.54
N ASN A 178 -14.38 12.63 -3.86
CA ASN A 178 -13.18 12.07 -4.45
C ASN A 178 -13.03 10.58 -4.09
N PRO A 179 -12.75 9.70 -5.05
CA PRO A 179 -12.47 8.29 -4.76
C PRO A 179 -11.24 8.15 -3.86
N GLY A 180 -11.02 6.97 -3.30
CA GLY A 180 -9.78 6.62 -2.64
C GLY A 180 -8.60 6.62 -3.61
N THR A 181 -7.39 6.47 -3.10
CA THR A 181 -6.19 6.33 -3.93
C THR A 181 -5.78 4.85 -4.03
N PRO A 182 -5.14 4.43 -5.14
CA PRO A 182 -4.70 3.05 -5.29
C PRO A 182 -3.57 2.71 -4.32
N GLY A 183 -3.30 1.42 -4.18
CA GLY A 183 -2.12 0.91 -3.50
C GLY A 183 -0.84 1.12 -4.30
N ALA A 184 0.29 0.75 -3.70
CA ALA A 184 1.61 0.81 -4.33
C ALA A 184 2.54 -0.27 -3.79
N ILE A 185 3.54 -0.63 -4.59
CA ILE A 185 4.70 -1.43 -4.18
C ILE A 185 5.97 -0.69 -4.58
N TYR A 186 6.91 -0.60 -3.64
CA TYR A 186 8.30 -0.24 -3.89
C TYR A 186 9.18 -1.36 -3.35
N PHE A 187 9.80 -2.11 -4.24
CA PHE A 187 10.58 -3.30 -3.91
C PHE A 187 12.05 -3.11 -4.30
N LEU A 188 12.93 -3.41 -3.38
CA LEU A 188 14.38 -3.32 -3.56
C LEU A 188 15.01 -4.66 -3.22
N SER A 189 16.09 -5.03 -3.91
CA SER A 189 16.99 -6.08 -3.47
C SER A 189 18.42 -5.56 -3.34
N ASN A 190 19.21 -6.17 -2.47
CA ASN A 190 20.64 -5.93 -2.50
C ASN A 190 21.24 -6.65 -3.72
N GLU A 191 22.25 -6.05 -4.29
CA GLU A 191 23.16 -6.74 -5.20
C GLU A 191 24.33 -7.19 -4.35
N GLY A 192 24.52 -8.50 -4.22
CA GLY A 192 25.55 -9.11 -3.39
C GLY A 192 26.96 -8.86 -3.89
#